data_6f235daadd08c3807ae3ba0e17365162
#
_entry.id   6f235daadd08c3807ae3ba0e17365162
#
_cell.length_a   1.000
_cell.length_b   1.000
_cell.length_c   1.000
_cell.angle_alpha   90.00
_cell.angle_beta   90.00
_cell.angle_gamma   90.00
#
_symmetry.space_group_name_H-M   'P 1'
#
loop_
_entity.id
_entity.type
_entity.pdbx_description
1 polymer ?
#
loop_
_entity_poly.entity_id
_entity_poly.type
_entity_poly.pdbx_seq_one_letter_code
_entity_poly.pdbx_strand_id
1 'polypeptide(L)'
;MVTALIKGEIDAFIVFEPYPFLATEEIGEEKVNVFSEPDLYGETWNIVIMDEFNNENKGTVFKFINALVKAEQYLNENPKESLEIVAKNTGLDVDVVSGIMKKQNFGVVLNNELIGYLKEEAIWAIKQGLSSSNEIPNYIDVINREYLLEINPEAVTI
;
A
#
# COMPACT_ATOMS: atom_id res chain seq x y z
N MET A 1 -19.11 -6.47 4.00
CA MET A 1 -18.48 -7.80 3.89
C MET A 1 -18.32 -8.46 5.26
N VAL A 2 -17.61 -7.90 6.24
CA VAL A 2 -17.45 -8.47 7.60
C VAL A 2 -18.81 -8.84 8.22
N THR A 3 -19.75 -7.92 8.30
CA THR A 3 -21.09 -8.16 8.84
C THR A 3 -21.84 -9.28 8.10
N ALA A 4 -21.69 -9.39 6.79
CA ALA A 4 -22.34 -10.44 6.01
C ALA A 4 -21.74 -11.82 6.31
N LEU A 5 -20.41 -11.91 6.47
CA LEU A 5 -19.74 -13.14 6.89
C LEU A 5 -20.18 -13.56 8.30
N ILE A 6 -20.21 -12.62 9.25
CA ILE A 6 -20.68 -12.89 10.64
C ILE A 6 -22.09 -13.43 10.65
N LYS A 7 -22.98 -12.93 9.80
CA LYS A 7 -24.38 -13.38 9.70
C LYS A 7 -24.57 -14.65 8.87
N GLY A 8 -23.53 -15.19 8.25
CA GLY A 8 -23.62 -16.33 7.36
C GLY A 8 -24.35 -16.04 6.04
N GLU A 9 -24.39 -14.78 5.62
CA GLU A 9 -24.96 -14.36 4.33
C GLU A 9 -23.98 -14.59 3.17
N ILE A 10 -22.68 -14.73 3.48
CA ILE A 10 -21.60 -15.13 2.57
C ILE A 10 -20.68 -16.11 3.29
N ASP A 11 -20.00 -16.98 2.55
CA ASP A 11 -19.07 -17.98 3.07
C ASP A 11 -17.61 -17.46 3.08
N ALA A 12 -17.27 -16.51 2.21
CA ALA A 12 -15.95 -15.92 2.09
C ALA A 12 -15.99 -14.53 1.44
N PHE A 13 -14.92 -13.78 1.61
CA PHE A 13 -14.67 -12.55 0.86
C PHE A 13 -13.18 -12.38 0.60
N ILE A 14 -12.84 -11.55 -0.40
CA ILE A 14 -11.47 -11.15 -0.73
C ILE A 14 -11.37 -9.65 -0.59
N VAL A 15 -10.45 -9.17 0.25
CA VAL A 15 -10.28 -7.75 0.52
C VAL A 15 -8.94 -7.51 1.24
N PHE A 16 -8.45 -6.28 1.21
CA PHE A 16 -7.27 -5.83 1.96
C PHE A 16 -7.59 -5.52 3.43
N GLU A 17 -6.56 -5.40 4.25
CA GLU A 17 -6.68 -4.95 5.65
C GLU A 17 -7.33 -3.54 5.72
N PRO A 18 -8.15 -3.23 6.75
CA PRO A 18 -8.32 -3.94 8.04
C PRO A 18 -9.39 -5.03 8.07
N TYR A 19 -10.11 -5.28 7.00
CA TYR A 19 -11.33 -6.11 7.05
C TYR A 19 -11.10 -7.57 7.39
N PRO A 20 -10.04 -8.26 6.91
CA PRO A 20 -9.72 -9.62 7.34
C PRO A 20 -9.41 -9.68 8.82
N PHE A 21 -8.62 -8.73 9.34
CA PHE A 21 -8.32 -8.64 10.76
C PHE A 21 -9.59 -8.45 11.61
N LEU A 22 -10.44 -7.49 11.25
CA LEU A 22 -11.71 -7.24 11.97
C LEU A 22 -12.65 -8.44 11.92
N ALA A 23 -12.72 -9.15 10.81
CA ALA A 23 -13.53 -10.37 10.73
C ALA A 23 -12.99 -11.47 11.65
N THR A 24 -11.68 -11.63 11.72
CA THR A 24 -11.03 -12.62 12.61
C THR A 24 -11.27 -12.30 14.08
N GLU A 25 -11.13 -11.04 14.48
CA GLU A 25 -11.41 -10.60 15.85
C GLU A 25 -12.87 -10.82 16.25
N GLU A 26 -13.82 -10.51 15.39
CA GLU A 26 -15.25 -10.62 15.67
C GLU A 26 -15.77 -12.07 15.67
N ILE A 27 -15.25 -12.93 14.81
CA ILE A 27 -15.72 -14.32 14.64
C ILE A 27 -14.94 -15.28 15.52
N GLY A 28 -13.66 -14.99 15.77
CA GLY A 28 -12.69 -15.83 16.48
C GLY A 28 -11.75 -16.56 15.51
N GLU A 29 -10.45 -16.55 15.82
CA GLU A 29 -9.41 -17.16 14.98
C GLU A 29 -9.67 -18.63 14.64
N GLU A 30 -10.28 -19.38 15.57
CA GLU A 30 -10.58 -20.80 15.41
C GLU A 30 -11.71 -21.10 14.40
N LYS A 31 -12.45 -20.07 13.96
CA LYS A 31 -13.59 -20.19 13.02
C LYS A 31 -13.33 -19.56 11.65
N VAL A 32 -12.21 -18.87 11.51
CA VAL A 32 -11.86 -18.14 10.29
C VAL A 32 -10.56 -18.71 9.72
N ASN A 33 -10.55 -19.00 8.42
CA ASN A 33 -9.33 -19.28 7.69
C ASN A 33 -8.95 -18.08 6.83
N VAL A 34 -7.80 -17.48 7.11
CA VAL A 34 -7.24 -16.39 6.30
C VAL A 34 -6.21 -16.97 5.35
N PHE A 35 -6.44 -16.83 4.04
CA PHE A 35 -5.50 -17.22 3.00
C PHE A 35 -4.71 -15.99 2.57
N SER A 36 -3.40 -16.06 2.61
CA SER A 36 -2.50 -15.01 2.19
C SER A 36 -1.30 -15.64 1.49
N GLU A 37 -1.02 -15.19 0.29
CA GLU A 37 0.07 -15.69 -0.56
C GLU A 37 0.99 -14.52 -0.96
N PRO A 38 1.82 -14.03 -0.04
CA PRO A 38 2.66 -12.85 -0.27
C PRO A 38 3.68 -13.05 -1.40
N ASP A 39 4.06 -14.30 -1.70
CA ASP A 39 4.97 -14.63 -2.79
C ASP A 39 4.31 -14.58 -4.18
N LEU A 40 2.96 -14.55 -4.24
CA LEU A 40 2.21 -14.49 -5.49
C LEU A 40 1.76 -13.08 -5.85
N TYR A 41 1.51 -12.23 -4.85
CA TYR A 41 0.99 -10.89 -5.07
C TYR A 41 1.43 -9.94 -3.96
N GLY A 42 1.94 -8.79 -4.36
CA GLY A 42 2.24 -7.67 -3.47
C GLY A 42 1.41 -6.44 -3.84
N GLU A 43 0.71 -5.87 -2.89
CA GLU A 43 -0.02 -4.63 -3.08
C GLU A 43 0.89 -3.44 -2.78
N THR A 44 0.92 -2.47 -3.70
CA THR A 44 1.69 -1.23 -3.54
C THR A 44 0.75 -0.02 -3.49
N TRP A 45 1.05 0.93 -2.61
CA TRP A 45 0.33 2.19 -2.51
C TRP A 45 1.11 3.28 -3.24
N ASN A 46 0.61 3.67 -4.41
CA ASN A 46 1.31 4.60 -5.28
C ASN A 46 0.66 5.99 -5.24
N ILE A 47 1.49 7.03 -5.25
CA ILE A 47 1.04 8.40 -5.39
C ILE A 47 1.07 8.74 -6.87
N VAL A 48 -0.09 9.06 -7.43
CA VAL A 48 -0.23 9.47 -8.83
C VAL A 48 -0.50 10.97 -8.88
N ILE A 49 0.28 11.68 -9.70
CA ILE A 49 0.21 13.12 -9.84
C ILE A 49 0.09 13.45 -11.33
N MET A 50 -0.82 14.35 -11.68
CA MET A 50 -0.95 14.84 -13.04
C MET A 50 0.27 15.69 -13.41
N ASP A 51 0.79 15.55 -14.63
CA ASP A 51 1.98 16.26 -15.10
C ASP A 51 1.81 17.78 -15.02
N GLU A 52 0.64 18.30 -15.38
CA GLU A 52 0.34 19.73 -15.29
C GLU A 52 0.47 20.23 -13.85
N PHE A 53 -0.14 19.51 -12.88
CA PHE A 53 -0.04 19.86 -11.46
C PHE A 53 1.41 19.80 -10.97
N ASN A 54 2.15 18.74 -11.34
CA ASN A 54 3.55 18.60 -10.98
C ASN A 54 4.40 19.75 -11.51
N ASN A 55 4.21 20.14 -12.78
CA ASN A 55 4.99 21.21 -13.40
C ASN A 55 4.73 22.58 -12.77
N GLU A 56 3.49 22.86 -12.37
CA GLU A 56 3.10 24.12 -11.77
C GLU A 56 3.39 24.19 -10.25
N ASN A 57 3.48 23.02 -9.58
CA ASN A 57 3.52 22.93 -8.12
C ASN A 57 4.69 22.10 -7.58
N LYS A 58 5.86 22.11 -8.23
CA LYS A 58 7.04 21.32 -7.85
C LYS A 58 7.38 21.41 -6.35
N GLY A 59 7.37 22.62 -5.78
CA GLY A 59 7.65 22.84 -4.38
C GLY A 59 6.62 22.21 -3.43
N THR A 60 5.36 22.09 -3.84
CA THR A 60 4.31 21.41 -3.08
C THR A 60 4.52 19.91 -3.11
N VAL A 61 4.80 19.35 -4.28
CA VAL A 61 5.07 17.91 -4.46
C VAL A 61 6.31 17.51 -3.65
N PHE A 62 7.40 18.27 -3.74
CA PHE A 62 8.61 18.04 -2.94
C PHE A 62 8.31 18.00 -1.44
N LYS A 63 7.56 18.99 -0.93
CA LYS A 63 7.19 19.05 0.49
C LYS A 63 6.32 17.87 0.92
N PHE A 64 5.43 17.41 0.05
CA PHE A 64 4.58 16.26 0.30
C PHE A 64 5.40 14.97 0.41
N ILE A 65 6.29 14.69 -0.57
CA ILE A 65 7.17 13.51 -0.52
C ILE A 65 8.11 13.57 0.71
N ASN A 66 8.67 14.75 1.01
CA ASN A 66 9.50 14.93 2.20
C ASN A 66 8.73 14.69 3.50
N ALA A 67 7.44 15.05 3.55
CA ALA A 67 6.61 14.75 4.71
C ALA A 67 6.38 13.25 4.89
N LEU A 68 6.21 12.49 3.81
CA LEU A 68 6.09 11.03 3.85
C LEU A 68 7.39 10.37 4.34
N VAL A 69 8.54 10.77 3.81
CA VAL A 69 9.84 10.25 4.27
C VAL A 69 10.06 10.54 5.75
N LYS A 70 9.70 11.74 6.22
CA LYS A 70 9.76 12.07 7.65
C LYS A 70 8.77 11.25 8.49
N ALA A 71 7.59 10.97 7.97
CA ALA A 71 6.62 10.13 8.66
C ALA A 71 7.11 8.68 8.79
N GLU A 72 7.74 8.14 7.74
CA GLU A 72 8.40 6.83 7.78
C GLU A 72 9.50 6.80 8.84
N GLN A 73 10.40 7.79 8.84
CA GLN A 73 11.47 7.90 9.84
C GLN A 73 10.89 7.96 11.26
N TYR A 74 9.88 8.81 11.47
CA TYR A 74 9.24 8.94 12.76
C TYR A 74 8.60 7.63 13.23
N LEU A 75 7.93 6.91 12.34
CA LEU A 75 7.32 5.61 12.62
C LEU A 75 8.37 4.59 13.08
N ASN A 76 9.52 4.56 12.43
CA ASN A 76 10.62 3.66 12.77
C ASN A 76 11.28 4.02 14.11
N GLU A 77 11.43 5.32 14.41
CA GLU A 77 12.04 5.81 15.65
C GLU A 77 11.08 5.77 16.86
N ASN A 78 9.78 5.95 16.62
CA ASN A 78 8.74 6.09 17.64
C ASN A 78 7.56 5.14 17.42
N PRO A 79 7.76 3.81 17.36
CA PRO A 79 6.72 2.87 16.94
C PRO A 79 5.48 2.90 17.84
N LYS A 80 5.63 3.07 19.15
CA LYS A 80 4.48 3.11 20.09
C LYS A 80 3.63 4.35 19.90
N GLU A 81 4.25 5.52 19.81
CA GLU A 81 3.56 6.79 19.62
C GLU A 81 2.89 6.83 18.24
N SER A 82 3.53 6.25 17.23
CA SER A 82 2.97 6.11 15.87
C SER A 82 1.69 5.29 15.86
N LEU A 83 1.61 4.19 16.63
CA LEU A 83 0.36 3.42 16.79
C LEU A 83 -0.76 4.28 17.34
N GLU A 84 -0.50 5.08 18.37
CA GLU A 84 -1.50 5.97 18.98
C GLU A 84 -1.95 7.05 18.00
N ILE A 85 -1.01 7.63 17.21
CA ILE A 85 -1.32 8.61 16.18
C ILE A 85 -2.20 8.00 15.09
N VAL A 86 -1.86 6.82 14.60
CA VAL A 86 -2.64 6.11 13.56
C VAL A 86 -4.02 5.75 14.10
N ALA A 87 -4.11 5.14 15.28
CA ALA A 87 -5.37 4.78 15.92
C ALA A 87 -6.31 5.99 16.06
N LYS A 88 -5.78 7.12 16.56
CA LYS A 88 -6.53 8.37 16.69
C LYS A 88 -7.06 8.89 15.36
N ASN A 89 -6.29 8.80 14.28
CA ASN A 89 -6.67 9.35 12.97
C ASN A 89 -7.58 8.42 12.17
N THR A 90 -7.49 7.09 12.39
CA THR A 90 -8.34 6.09 11.73
C THR A 90 -9.61 5.78 12.50
N GLY A 91 -9.65 6.08 13.80
CA GLY A 91 -10.74 5.71 14.70
C GLY A 91 -10.74 4.21 15.06
N LEU A 92 -9.65 3.50 14.78
CA LEU A 92 -9.47 2.10 15.15
C LEU A 92 -8.80 1.98 16.52
N ASP A 93 -9.04 0.86 17.21
CA ASP A 93 -8.32 0.53 18.43
C ASP A 93 -6.83 0.32 18.18
N VAL A 94 -5.99 0.68 19.15
CA VAL A 94 -4.52 0.56 19.06
C VAL A 94 -4.08 -0.89 18.80
N ASP A 95 -4.77 -1.88 19.37
CA ASP A 95 -4.46 -3.30 19.18
C ASP A 95 -4.76 -3.72 17.72
N VAL A 96 -5.88 -3.25 17.16
CA VAL A 96 -6.23 -3.46 15.75
C VAL A 96 -5.16 -2.84 14.83
N VAL A 97 -4.80 -1.57 15.08
CA VAL A 97 -3.74 -0.89 14.33
C VAL A 97 -2.41 -1.64 14.43
N SER A 98 -2.03 -2.09 15.63
CA SER A 98 -0.81 -2.87 15.85
C SER A 98 -0.80 -4.18 15.05
N GLY A 99 -1.93 -4.89 15.02
CA GLY A 99 -2.08 -6.12 14.25
C GLY A 99 -1.92 -5.90 12.74
N ILE A 100 -2.51 -4.84 12.20
CA ILE A 100 -2.44 -4.48 10.78
C ILE A 100 -1.03 -4.01 10.40
N MET A 101 -0.44 -3.11 11.18
CA MET A 101 0.87 -2.53 10.89
C MET A 101 2.00 -3.57 10.86
N LYS A 102 1.88 -4.66 11.61
CA LYS A 102 2.86 -5.77 11.57
C LYS A 102 2.90 -6.52 10.24
N LYS A 103 1.83 -6.42 9.45
CA LYS A 103 1.68 -7.10 8.15
C LYS A 103 2.04 -6.20 6.96
N GLN A 104 2.38 -4.94 7.21
CA GLN A 104 2.62 -3.94 6.17
C GLN A 104 4.05 -3.39 6.24
N ASN A 105 4.58 -3.01 5.08
CA ASN A 105 5.84 -2.29 4.97
C ASN A 105 5.54 -0.82 4.63
N PHE A 106 5.94 0.10 5.50
CA PHE A 106 5.71 1.54 5.33
C PHE A 106 6.91 2.26 4.70
N GLY A 107 7.67 1.59 3.86
CA GLY A 107 8.80 2.19 3.17
C GLY A 107 8.38 3.15 2.03
N VAL A 108 8.95 4.34 2.00
CA VAL A 108 8.83 5.29 0.89
C VAL A 108 9.97 5.02 -0.09
N VAL A 109 9.74 4.12 -1.02
CA VAL A 109 10.78 3.59 -1.91
C VAL A 109 10.36 3.55 -3.38
N LEU A 110 11.32 3.65 -4.28
CA LEU A 110 11.19 3.37 -5.71
C LEU A 110 12.22 2.31 -6.09
N ASN A 111 11.81 1.06 -6.16
CA ASN A 111 12.70 -0.10 -6.32
C ASN A 111 12.28 -1.02 -7.47
N ASN A 112 13.12 -2.01 -7.78
CA ASN A 112 12.85 -2.98 -8.83
C ASN A 112 11.64 -3.89 -8.53
N GLU A 113 11.30 -4.07 -7.26
CA GLU A 113 10.14 -4.84 -6.84
C GLU A 113 8.84 -4.17 -7.30
N LEU A 114 8.72 -2.83 -7.14
CA LEU A 114 7.61 -2.04 -7.68
C LEU A 114 7.47 -2.26 -9.20
N ILE A 115 8.58 -2.19 -9.94
CA ILE A 115 8.57 -2.43 -11.39
C ILE A 115 8.11 -3.85 -11.72
N GLY A 116 8.50 -4.83 -10.90
CA GLY A 116 8.06 -6.22 -11.01
C GLY A 116 6.54 -6.34 -10.89
N TYR A 117 5.97 -5.84 -9.82
CA TYR A 117 4.52 -5.86 -9.58
C TYR A 117 3.72 -5.19 -10.70
N LEU A 118 4.10 -3.97 -11.09
CA LEU A 118 3.43 -3.26 -12.17
C LEU A 118 3.46 -4.02 -13.51
N LYS A 119 4.57 -4.70 -13.82
CA LYS A 119 4.67 -5.54 -15.04
C LYS A 119 3.79 -6.78 -14.95
N GLU A 120 3.77 -7.46 -13.82
CA GLU A 120 2.96 -8.67 -13.61
C GLU A 120 1.47 -8.34 -13.68
N GLU A 121 1.04 -7.24 -13.08
CA GLU A 121 -0.33 -6.75 -13.17
C GLU A 121 -0.71 -6.40 -14.62
N ALA A 122 0.18 -5.74 -15.38
CA ALA A 122 -0.07 -5.45 -16.78
C ALA A 122 -0.19 -6.74 -17.62
N ILE A 123 0.68 -7.72 -17.42
CA ILE A 123 0.63 -9.01 -18.08
C ILE A 123 -0.70 -9.71 -17.77
N TRP A 124 -1.11 -9.71 -16.52
CA TRP A 124 -2.37 -10.31 -16.12
C TRP A 124 -3.56 -9.58 -16.76
N ALA A 125 -3.60 -8.25 -16.72
CA ALA A 125 -4.66 -7.44 -17.32
C ALA A 125 -4.79 -7.67 -18.83
N ILE A 126 -3.67 -7.76 -19.55
CA ILE A 126 -3.64 -8.09 -20.99
C ILE A 126 -4.21 -9.49 -21.23
N LYS A 127 -3.76 -10.49 -20.47
CA LYS A 127 -4.25 -11.87 -20.60
C LYS A 127 -5.75 -12.02 -20.34
N GLN A 128 -6.30 -11.21 -19.44
CA GLN A 128 -7.72 -11.19 -19.13
C GLN A 128 -8.56 -10.35 -20.10
N GLY A 129 -7.93 -9.68 -21.07
CA GLY A 129 -8.61 -8.78 -22.01
C GLY A 129 -9.12 -7.49 -21.38
N LEU A 130 -8.55 -7.08 -20.25
CA LEU A 130 -8.90 -5.84 -19.55
C LEU A 130 -8.15 -4.63 -20.10
N SER A 131 -7.11 -4.84 -20.92
CA SER A 131 -6.36 -3.80 -21.61
C SER A 131 -6.67 -3.77 -23.11
N SER A 132 -6.79 -2.59 -23.67
CA SER A 132 -6.89 -2.38 -25.13
C SER A 132 -5.53 -2.50 -25.85
N SER A 133 -4.42 -2.45 -25.11
CA SER A 133 -3.06 -2.65 -25.61
C SER A 133 -2.54 -4.02 -25.22
N ASN A 134 -1.75 -4.62 -26.09
CA ASN A 134 -0.99 -5.84 -25.81
C ASN A 134 0.46 -5.56 -25.42
N GLU A 135 0.83 -4.28 -25.30
CA GLU A 135 2.19 -3.86 -24.96
C GLU A 135 2.27 -3.53 -23.46
N ILE A 136 3.31 -4.01 -22.81
CA ILE A 136 3.62 -3.68 -21.42
C ILE A 136 4.32 -2.32 -21.40
N PRO A 137 3.83 -1.32 -20.64
CA PRO A 137 4.45 0.00 -20.54
C PRO A 137 5.89 -0.09 -20.00
N ASN A 138 6.75 0.83 -20.42
CA ASN A 138 8.00 1.07 -19.71
C ASN A 138 7.75 1.94 -18.49
N TYR A 139 7.51 1.31 -17.34
CA TYR A 139 7.14 2.01 -16.12
C TYR A 139 8.20 2.99 -15.61
N ILE A 140 9.48 2.80 -15.98
CA ILE A 140 10.56 3.74 -15.62
C ILE A 140 10.34 5.12 -16.24
N ASP A 141 9.70 5.19 -17.41
CA ASP A 141 9.47 6.44 -18.11
C ASP A 141 8.36 7.31 -17.47
N VAL A 142 7.46 6.67 -16.67
CA VAL A 142 6.34 7.35 -16.01
C VAL A 142 6.55 7.55 -14.50
N ILE A 143 7.61 6.99 -13.93
CA ILE A 143 7.94 7.16 -12.52
C ILE A 143 8.87 8.36 -12.34
N ASN A 144 8.35 9.39 -11.66
CA ASN A 144 9.18 10.54 -11.27
C ASN A 144 10.04 10.19 -10.06
N ARG A 145 11.36 10.18 -10.26
CA ARG A 145 12.35 9.84 -9.22
C ARG A 145 13.00 11.06 -8.59
N GLU A 146 12.88 12.22 -9.23
CA GLU A 146 13.66 13.43 -8.89
C GLU A 146 13.50 13.82 -7.42
N TYR A 147 12.29 13.89 -6.92
CA TYR A 147 12.02 14.33 -5.56
C TYR A 147 12.57 13.35 -4.51
N LEU A 148 12.37 12.05 -4.72
CA LEU A 148 12.85 11.07 -3.78
C LEU A 148 14.38 10.93 -3.82
N LEU A 149 15.00 11.04 -5.00
CA LEU A 149 16.45 11.10 -5.14
C LEU A 149 17.08 12.27 -4.38
N GLU A 150 16.42 13.44 -4.37
CA GLU A 150 16.92 14.61 -3.63
C GLU A 150 16.74 14.45 -2.10
N ILE A 151 15.64 13.82 -1.66
CA ILE A 151 15.29 13.69 -0.23
C ILE A 151 15.98 12.49 0.41
N ASN A 152 15.94 11.34 -0.24
CA ASN A 152 16.48 10.06 0.23
C ASN A 152 17.02 9.23 -0.96
N PRO A 153 18.25 9.47 -1.43
CA PRO A 153 18.80 8.79 -2.60
C PRO A 153 18.85 7.26 -2.46
N GLU A 154 19.03 6.74 -1.24
CA GLU A 154 19.13 5.31 -0.97
C GLU A 154 17.78 4.57 -1.18
N ALA A 155 16.67 5.30 -1.13
CA ALA A 155 15.34 4.76 -1.38
C ALA A 155 15.02 4.57 -2.87
N VAL A 156 15.90 4.97 -3.79
CA VAL A 156 15.70 4.87 -5.23
C VAL A 156 16.75 3.94 -5.84
N THR A 157 16.29 2.78 -6.31
CA THR A 157 17.16 1.74 -6.90
C THR A 157 16.76 1.33 -8.33
N ILE A 158 15.91 2.14 -8.97
CA ILE A 158 15.47 1.99 -10.38
C ILE A 158 15.97 3.12 -11.26
#